data_c84a00ad1636a2f66414aed516abb34c
#
_entry.id   c84a00ad1636a2f66414aed516abb34c
#
_cell.length_a   1.000
_cell.length_b   1.000
_cell.length_c   1.000
_cell.angle_alpha   90.00
_cell.angle_beta   90.00
_cell.angle_gamma   90.00
#
_symmetry.space_group_name_H-M   'P 1'
#
loop_
_entity.id
_entity.type
_entity.pdbx_description
1 polymer ?
#
loop_
_entity_poly.entity_id
_entity_poly.type
_entity_poly.pdbx_seq_one_letter_code
_entity_poly.pdbx_strand_id
1 'polypeptide(L)'
;VGFLSRNRLLSEQGQSPLVFIQSVKLAETLDELREKWNNVPEIIHQLLGRGVNAEIGNQVITTVADSIALKVIEKVIEEIGEPPAKFVFMVTGSEGRKEQTLMTDQDNAIIYEDKANEQRELVRDYFLDFASRVSDHLNTIGFSYCTGGYMASNPEWTHSLSHWKNNYKKWIEESIPENAIKFSTFFDCRRLYGDQHIIDQLK
;
A
#
# COMPACT_ATOMS: atom_id res chain seq x y z
N VAL A 1 34.95 -9.98 31.16
CA VAL A 1 34.26 -11.08 30.43
C VAL A 1 32.78 -10.96 30.77
N GLY A 2 31.98 -10.35 29.86
CA GLY A 2 30.54 -10.17 30.08
C GLY A 2 29.77 -11.43 29.73
N PHE A 3 28.93 -11.91 30.65
CA PHE A 3 27.99 -13.01 30.41
C PHE A 3 26.86 -12.50 29.48
N LEU A 4 26.81 -12.97 28.23
CA LEU A 4 25.65 -12.83 27.37
C LEU A 4 24.59 -13.84 27.82
N SER A 5 23.55 -13.36 28.53
CA SER A 5 22.43 -14.22 28.90
C SER A 5 21.60 -14.59 27.65
N ARG A 6 21.06 -15.82 27.59
CA ARG A 6 20.17 -16.29 26.53
C ARG A 6 18.99 -15.32 26.28
N ASN A 7 18.46 -14.69 27.32
CA ASN A 7 17.38 -13.71 27.25
C ASN A 7 17.83 -12.41 26.56
N ARG A 8 19.09 -12.00 26.70
CA ARG A 8 19.62 -10.79 26.03
C ARG A 8 19.86 -11.05 24.53
N LEU A 9 20.32 -12.24 24.17
CA LEU A 9 20.41 -12.69 22.76
C LEU A 9 19.04 -12.80 22.10
N LEU A 10 18.04 -13.31 22.81
CA LEU A 10 16.67 -13.41 22.30
C LEU A 10 16.01 -12.03 22.19
N SER A 11 16.26 -11.11 23.11
CA SER A 11 15.76 -9.72 23.06
C SER A 11 16.42 -8.91 21.93
N GLU A 12 17.72 -9.11 21.66
CA GLU A 12 18.42 -8.45 20.56
C GLU A 12 18.00 -9.03 19.19
N GLN A 13 17.74 -10.33 19.08
CA GLN A 13 17.20 -10.94 17.86
C GLN A 13 15.74 -10.56 17.62
N GLY A 14 14.92 -10.43 18.65
CA GLY A 14 13.51 -9.98 18.55
C GLY A 14 13.34 -8.53 18.08
N GLN A 15 14.38 -7.72 18.16
CA GLN A 15 14.40 -6.31 17.72
C GLN A 15 14.95 -6.09 16.30
N SER A 16 15.31 -7.16 15.59
CA SER A 16 15.74 -7.04 14.20
C SER A 16 14.55 -6.67 13.30
N PRO A 17 14.65 -5.62 12.45
CA PRO A 17 13.60 -5.26 11.50
C PRO A 17 13.13 -6.44 10.64
N LEU A 18 14.04 -7.34 10.27
CA LEU A 18 13.71 -8.54 9.49
C LEU A 18 12.80 -9.51 10.26
N VAL A 19 13.08 -9.75 11.54
CA VAL A 19 12.25 -10.61 12.40
C VAL A 19 10.89 -9.97 12.60
N PHE A 20 10.84 -8.66 12.76
CA PHE A 20 9.59 -7.92 12.88
C PHE A 20 8.73 -8.02 11.60
N ILE A 21 9.31 -7.80 10.42
CA ILE A 21 8.64 -7.95 9.13
C ILE A 21 8.10 -9.39 8.97
N GLN A 22 8.88 -10.40 9.35
CA GLN A 22 8.39 -11.79 9.34
C GLN A 22 7.20 -11.98 10.30
N SER A 23 7.21 -11.35 11.47
CA SER A 23 6.08 -11.42 12.40
C SER A 23 4.81 -10.76 11.86
N VAL A 24 4.92 -9.71 11.02
CA VAL A 24 3.79 -9.11 10.30
C VAL A 24 3.19 -10.10 9.31
N LYS A 25 4.04 -10.81 8.56
CA LYS A 25 3.58 -11.82 7.58
C LYS A 25 2.84 -12.99 8.23
N LEU A 26 3.12 -13.28 9.50
CA LEU A 26 2.47 -14.35 10.27
C LEU A 26 1.19 -13.90 10.98
N ALA A 27 0.88 -12.62 10.98
CA ALA A 27 -0.35 -12.10 11.57
C ALA A 27 -1.59 -12.59 10.79
N GLU A 28 -2.62 -13.00 11.51
CA GLU A 28 -3.84 -13.59 10.95
C GLU A 28 -5.05 -12.65 11.09
N THR A 29 -5.00 -11.73 12.05
CA THR A 29 -6.11 -10.83 12.37
C THR A 29 -5.75 -9.35 12.16
N LEU A 30 -6.77 -8.50 11.94
CA LEU A 30 -6.57 -7.04 11.85
C LEU A 30 -6.05 -6.46 13.18
N ASP A 31 -6.45 -7.03 14.33
CA ASP A 31 -5.99 -6.59 15.63
C ASP A 31 -4.48 -6.87 15.82
N GLU A 32 -4.01 -8.03 15.37
CA GLU A 32 -2.58 -8.34 15.38
C GLU A 32 -1.80 -7.41 14.45
N LEU A 33 -2.30 -7.14 13.24
CA LEU A 33 -1.69 -6.18 12.32
C LEU A 33 -1.64 -4.78 12.91
N ARG A 34 -2.71 -4.33 13.59
CA ARG A 34 -2.76 -3.05 14.29
C ARG A 34 -1.73 -2.99 15.42
N GLU A 35 -1.60 -4.04 16.21
CA GLU A 35 -0.57 -4.11 17.27
C GLU A 35 0.84 -4.00 16.65
N LYS A 36 1.09 -4.71 15.54
CA LYS A 36 2.38 -4.59 14.84
C LYS A 36 2.62 -3.16 14.36
N TRP A 37 1.62 -2.53 13.73
CA TRP A 37 1.77 -1.14 13.27
C TRP A 37 2.06 -0.17 14.43
N ASN A 38 1.36 -0.31 15.55
CA ASN A 38 1.58 0.51 16.75
C ASN A 38 2.98 0.35 17.37
N ASN A 39 3.68 -0.75 17.10
CA ASN A 39 5.04 -0.98 17.57
C ASN A 39 6.13 -0.42 16.65
N VAL A 40 5.79 0.02 15.42
CA VAL A 40 6.76 0.55 14.45
C VAL A 40 7.52 1.77 14.98
N PRO A 41 6.88 2.77 15.65
CA PRO A 41 7.59 3.93 16.19
C PRO A 41 8.73 3.55 17.14
N GLU A 42 8.53 2.57 18.00
CA GLU A 42 9.56 2.11 18.93
C GLU A 42 10.75 1.48 18.22
N ILE A 43 10.48 0.67 17.18
CA ILE A 43 11.53 0.06 16.35
C ILE A 43 12.35 1.13 15.64
N ILE A 44 11.69 2.14 15.06
CA ILE A 44 12.37 3.24 14.38
C ILE A 44 13.18 4.06 15.37
N HIS A 45 12.64 4.37 16.55
CA HIS A 45 13.37 5.08 17.61
C HIS A 45 14.65 4.33 18.01
N GLN A 46 14.59 3.03 18.18
CA GLN A 46 15.75 2.21 18.51
C GLN A 46 16.79 2.17 17.37
N LEU A 47 16.37 2.11 16.11
CA LEU A 47 17.27 2.15 14.95
C LEU A 47 18.01 3.48 14.87
N LEU A 48 17.30 4.60 15.01
CA LEU A 48 17.89 5.94 14.98
C LEU A 48 18.83 6.16 16.19
N GLY A 49 18.45 5.68 17.38
CA GLY A 49 19.30 5.72 18.57
C GLY A 49 20.61 4.93 18.46
N ARG A 50 20.66 3.96 17.53
CA ARG A 50 21.88 3.21 17.18
C ARG A 50 22.69 3.84 16.03
N GLY A 51 22.28 5.02 15.55
CA GLY A 51 22.97 5.76 14.48
C GLY A 51 22.59 5.32 13.07
N VAL A 52 21.48 4.59 12.89
CA VAL A 52 20.96 4.25 11.55
C VAL A 52 20.42 5.51 10.89
N ASN A 53 20.70 5.70 9.59
CA ASN A 53 20.23 6.84 8.82
C ASN A 53 18.68 6.86 8.74
N ALA A 54 18.09 8.06 8.78
CA ALA A 54 16.65 8.28 8.66
C ALA A 54 16.05 7.69 7.38
N GLU A 55 16.77 7.71 6.28
CA GLU A 55 16.35 7.08 5.02
C GLU A 55 16.10 5.58 5.17
N ILE A 56 16.99 4.88 5.90
CA ILE A 56 16.80 3.46 6.22
C ILE A 56 15.58 3.28 7.13
N GLY A 57 15.35 4.22 8.06
CA GLY A 57 14.14 4.25 8.88
C GLY A 57 12.88 4.30 8.02
N ASN A 58 12.81 5.20 7.04
CA ASN A 58 11.68 5.31 6.11
C ASN A 58 11.50 4.04 5.25
N GLN A 59 12.60 3.40 4.81
CA GLN A 59 12.53 2.13 4.09
C GLN A 59 11.95 1.00 4.95
N VAL A 60 12.28 0.97 6.24
CA VAL A 60 11.70 0.00 7.19
C VAL A 60 10.21 0.27 7.38
N ILE A 61 9.81 1.53 7.59
CA ILE A 61 8.40 1.93 7.71
C ILE A 61 7.63 1.46 6.47
N THR A 62 8.10 1.81 5.27
CA THR A 62 7.44 1.44 4.01
C THR A 62 7.36 -0.08 3.85
N THR A 63 8.42 -0.82 4.20
CA THR A 63 8.41 -2.28 4.07
C THR A 63 7.39 -2.93 5.01
N VAL A 64 7.22 -2.39 6.21
CA VAL A 64 6.20 -2.87 7.15
C VAL A 64 4.81 -2.50 6.66
N ALA A 65 4.60 -1.26 6.21
CA ALA A 65 3.33 -0.80 5.64
C ALA A 65 2.91 -1.65 4.43
N ASP A 66 3.83 -1.90 3.50
CA ASP A 66 3.62 -2.79 2.35
C ASP A 66 3.20 -4.21 2.79
N SER A 67 3.91 -4.76 3.79
CA SER A 67 3.60 -6.11 4.29
C SER A 67 2.21 -6.19 4.92
N ILE A 68 1.80 -5.15 5.64
CA ILE A 68 0.45 -5.04 6.22
C ILE A 68 -0.59 -4.91 5.11
N ALA A 69 -0.38 -4.01 4.14
CA ALA A 69 -1.31 -3.79 3.06
C ALA A 69 -1.49 -5.04 2.18
N LEU A 70 -0.41 -5.79 1.92
CA LEU A 70 -0.48 -7.09 1.22
C LEU A 70 -1.36 -8.09 1.96
N LYS A 71 -1.21 -8.21 3.29
CA LYS A 71 -2.06 -9.10 4.12
C LYS A 71 -3.52 -8.69 4.10
N VAL A 72 -3.79 -7.38 4.14
CA VAL A 72 -5.16 -6.85 4.05
C VAL A 72 -5.77 -7.16 2.69
N ILE A 73 -5.03 -6.97 1.60
CA ILE A 73 -5.47 -7.30 0.23
C ILE A 73 -5.81 -8.79 0.11
N GLU A 74 -4.91 -9.67 0.55
CA GLU A 74 -5.12 -11.13 0.53
C GLU A 74 -6.36 -11.50 1.34
N LYS A 75 -6.52 -10.95 2.54
CA LYS A 75 -7.68 -11.19 3.40
C LYS A 75 -9.00 -10.75 2.75
N VAL A 76 -9.05 -9.59 2.11
CA VAL A 76 -10.26 -9.12 1.43
C VAL A 76 -10.58 -10.02 0.22
N ILE A 77 -9.58 -10.50 -0.54
CA ILE A 77 -9.80 -11.47 -1.62
C ILE A 77 -10.40 -12.77 -1.06
N GLU A 78 -9.92 -13.26 0.10
CA GLU A 78 -10.51 -14.44 0.76
C GLU A 78 -11.96 -14.20 1.19
N GLU A 79 -12.31 -12.98 1.61
CA GLU A 79 -13.66 -12.61 2.07
C GLU A 79 -14.68 -12.49 0.93
N ILE A 80 -14.30 -11.90 -0.21
CA ILE A 80 -15.23 -11.58 -1.30
C ILE A 80 -15.06 -12.46 -2.55
N GLY A 81 -14.05 -13.33 -2.57
CA GLY A 81 -13.73 -14.22 -3.68
C GLY A 81 -12.73 -13.65 -4.67
N GLU A 82 -12.30 -14.50 -5.61
CA GLU A 82 -11.27 -14.16 -6.59
C GLU A 82 -11.67 -13.01 -7.52
N PRO A 83 -10.73 -12.11 -7.85
CA PRO A 83 -10.98 -11.01 -8.77
C PRO A 83 -11.45 -11.49 -10.15
N PRO A 84 -12.51 -10.89 -10.71
CA PRO A 84 -13.07 -11.29 -12.02
C PRO A 84 -12.19 -10.87 -13.20
N ALA A 85 -11.11 -10.12 -12.96
CA ALA A 85 -10.19 -9.62 -13.97
C ALA A 85 -8.78 -9.50 -13.38
N LYS A 86 -7.75 -9.58 -14.23
CA LYS A 86 -6.41 -9.20 -13.83
C LYS A 86 -6.38 -7.73 -13.41
N PHE A 87 -5.66 -7.41 -12.36
CA PHE A 87 -5.58 -6.06 -11.85
C PHE A 87 -4.22 -5.77 -11.21
N VAL A 88 -3.97 -4.51 -10.95
CA VAL A 88 -2.89 -4.04 -10.10
C VAL A 88 -3.46 -3.08 -9.05
N PHE A 89 -3.11 -3.32 -7.79
CA PHE A 89 -3.23 -2.35 -6.72
C PHE A 89 -1.92 -1.58 -6.68
N MET A 90 -1.96 -0.31 -7.01
CA MET A 90 -0.79 0.56 -7.00
C MET A 90 -0.85 1.55 -5.84
N VAL A 91 0.31 1.89 -5.34
CA VAL A 91 0.52 2.94 -4.35
C VAL A 91 1.26 4.11 -4.98
N THR A 92 0.97 5.32 -4.51
CA THR A 92 1.42 6.56 -5.13
C THR A 92 2.09 7.49 -4.11
N GLY A 93 2.52 8.66 -4.52
CA GLY A 93 3.07 9.67 -3.63
C GLY A 93 4.29 9.19 -2.83
N SER A 94 4.33 9.48 -1.55
CA SER A 94 5.42 9.09 -0.65
C SER A 94 5.54 7.57 -0.52
N GLU A 95 4.44 6.83 -0.55
CA GLU A 95 4.42 5.38 -0.55
C GLU A 95 4.99 4.82 -1.86
N GLY A 96 4.64 5.40 -2.99
CA GLY A 96 5.20 5.07 -4.31
C GLY A 96 6.71 5.23 -4.35
N ARG A 97 7.25 6.29 -3.76
CA ARG A 97 8.70 6.58 -3.68
C ARG A 97 9.44 5.87 -2.54
N LYS A 98 8.71 5.11 -1.68
CA LYS A 98 9.27 4.46 -0.46
C LYS A 98 9.83 5.45 0.56
N GLU A 99 9.17 6.58 0.70
CA GLU A 99 9.52 7.68 1.60
C GLU A 99 8.47 7.90 2.71
N GLN A 100 7.64 6.90 2.97
CA GLN A 100 6.62 6.97 4.00
C GLN A 100 7.21 7.31 5.37
N THR A 101 6.44 8.05 6.14
CA THR A 101 6.72 8.36 7.54
C THR A 101 5.75 7.59 8.46
N LEU A 102 5.91 7.75 9.77
CA LEU A 102 4.99 7.14 10.75
C LEU A 102 3.57 7.73 10.70
N MET A 103 3.44 8.96 10.21
CA MET A 103 2.13 9.58 9.95
C MET A 103 1.87 9.50 8.45
N THR A 104 1.26 8.40 8.03
CA THR A 104 0.96 8.14 6.63
C THR A 104 -0.55 8.01 6.44
N ASP A 105 -1.02 8.48 5.31
CA ASP A 105 -2.35 8.26 4.78
C ASP A 105 -2.31 7.27 3.63
N GLN A 106 -3.49 6.91 3.13
CA GLN A 106 -3.65 5.93 2.08
C GLN A 106 -3.66 6.63 0.72
N ASP A 107 -2.58 6.51 -0.03
CA ASP A 107 -2.48 7.02 -1.41
C ASP A 107 -2.37 5.84 -2.39
N ASN A 108 -3.48 5.43 -2.99
CA ASN A 108 -3.54 4.24 -3.81
C ASN A 108 -4.61 4.29 -4.90
N ALA A 109 -4.49 3.38 -5.87
CA ALA A 109 -5.45 3.24 -6.94
C ALA A 109 -5.48 1.81 -7.49
N ILE A 110 -6.53 1.48 -8.24
CA ILE A 110 -6.68 0.19 -8.90
C ILE A 110 -6.80 0.39 -10.42
N ILE A 111 -6.05 -0.45 -11.14
CA ILE A 111 -6.15 -0.59 -12.58
C ILE A 111 -6.49 -2.05 -12.87
N TYR A 112 -7.54 -2.29 -13.60
CA TYR A 112 -7.89 -3.63 -14.05
C TYR A 112 -7.90 -3.73 -15.58
N GLU A 113 -7.74 -4.95 -16.11
CA GLU A 113 -7.76 -5.20 -17.56
C GLU A 113 -9.15 -4.87 -18.15
N ASP A 114 -9.15 -4.41 -19.39
CA ASP A 114 -10.41 -4.14 -20.10
C ASP A 114 -11.20 -5.42 -20.32
N LYS A 115 -12.49 -5.38 -20.02
CA LYS A 115 -13.43 -6.49 -20.27
C LYS A 115 -14.50 -6.09 -21.27
N ALA A 116 -15.14 -7.10 -21.89
CA ALA A 116 -16.28 -6.90 -22.77
C ALA A 116 -17.41 -6.12 -22.07
N ASN A 117 -18.21 -5.39 -22.82
CA ASN A 117 -19.24 -4.47 -22.29
C ASN A 117 -20.15 -5.13 -21.26
N GLU A 118 -20.54 -6.39 -21.48
CA GLU A 118 -21.44 -7.18 -20.63
C GLU A 118 -20.87 -7.47 -19.23
N GLN A 119 -19.54 -7.40 -19.07
CA GLN A 119 -18.86 -7.68 -17.82
C GLN A 119 -18.36 -6.43 -17.10
N ARG A 120 -18.44 -5.26 -17.72
CA ARG A 120 -17.82 -4.02 -17.21
C ARG A 120 -18.38 -3.60 -15.86
N GLU A 121 -19.69 -3.64 -15.68
CA GLU A 121 -20.33 -3.25 -14.42
C GLU A 121 -19.94 -4.21 -13.31
N LEU A 122 -20.04 -5.52 -13.55
CA LEU A 122 -19.68 -6.54 -12.57
C LEU A 122 -18.22 -6.41 -12.11
N VAL A 123 -17.29 -6.21 -13.03
CA VAL A 123 -15.86 -6.02 -12.72
C VAL A 123 -15.65 -4.74 -11.93
N ARG A 124 -16.30 -3.65 -12.31
CA ARG A 124 -16.22 -2.37 -11.62
C ARG A 124 -16.76 -2.47 -10.20
N ASP A 125 -17.93 -3.04 -10.02
CA ASP A 125 -18.60 -3.18 -8.73
C ASP A 125 -17.74 -4.02 -7.78
N TYR A 126 -17.17 -5.13 -8.28
CA TYR A 126 -16.23 -5.94 -7.51
C TYR A 126 -15.04 -5.10 -7.01
N PHE A 127 -14.36 -4.35 -7.89
CA PHE A 127 -13.18 -3.60 -7.50
C PHE A 127 -13.51 -2.39 -6.61
N LEU A 128 -14.69 -1.82 -6.70
CA LEU A 128 -15.13 -0.77 -5.76
C LEU A 128 -15.44 -1.33 -4.37
N ASP A 129 -16.10 -2.48 -4.26
CA ASP A 129 -16.32 -3.17 -2.97
C ASP A 129 -14.98 -3.61 -2.37
N PHE A 130 -14.12 -4.23 -3.19
CA PHE A 130 -12.77 -4.61 -2.80
C PHE A 130 -11.96 -3.42 -2.24
N ALA A 131 -11.92 -2.31 -2.97
CA ALA A 131 -11.18 -1.11 -2.57
C ALA A 131 -11.74 -0.49 -1.28
N SER A 132 -13.06 -0.46 -1.12
CA SER A 132 -13.70 0.03 0.11
C SER A 132 -13.26 -0.80 1.30
N ARG A 133 -13.36 -2.13 1.23
CA ARG A 133 -12.96 -3.04 2.31
C ARG A 133 -11.49 -2.94 2.65
N VAL A 134 -10.62 -2.90 1.63
CA VAL A 134 -9.17 -2.70 1.85
C VAL A 134 -8.90 -1.39 2.58
N SER A 135 -9.53 -0.28 2.16
CA SER A 135 -9.36 1.03 2.80
C SER A 135 -9.88 1.03 4.24
N ASP A 136 -11.01 0.39 4.53
CA ASP A 136 -11.59 0.31 5.87
C ASP A 136 -10.73 -0.55 6.81
N HIS A 137 -10.19 -1.66 6.31
CA HIS A 137 -9.28 -2.51 7.08
C HIS A 137 -7.97 -1.79 7.39
N LEU A 138 -7.39 -1.11 6.40
CA LEU A 138 -6.18 -0.30 6.60
C LEU A 138 -6.44 0.83 7.62
N ASN A 139 -7.59 1.50 7.53
CA ASN A 139 -7.97 2.53 8.50
C ASN A 139 -8.11 1.96 9.92
N THR A 140 -8.68 0.77 10.08
CA THR A 140 -8.79 0.06 11.36
C THR A 140 -7.42 -0.25 11.96
N ILE A 141 -6.42 -0.54 11.13
CA ILE A 141 -5.05 -0.81 11.55
C ILE A 141 -4.32 0.47 11.97
N GLY A 142 -4.66 1.63 11.39
CA GLY A 142 -4.07 2.91 11.74
C GLY A 142 -3.57 3.75 10.56
N PHE A 143 -3.88 3.34 9.31
CA PHE A 143 -3.59 4.14 8.11
C PHE A 143 -4.76 5.08 7.85
N SER A 144 -4.56 6.38 8.03
CA SER A 144 -5.60 7.38 7.82
C SER A 144 -6.09 7.40 6.38
N TYR A 145 -7.38 7.73 6.17
CA TYR A 145 -7.86 8.02 4.83
C TYR A 145 -7.17 9.27 4.27
N CYS A 146 -6.88 9.26 2.97
CA CYS A 146 -6.35 10.43 2.27
C CYS A 146 -7.40 11.54 2.24
N THR A 147 -7.06 12.70 2.81
CA THR A 147 -7.96 13.88 2.81
C THR A 147 -8.18 14.46 1.42
N GLY A 148 -7.26 14.24 0.50
CA GLY A 148 -7.38 14.59 -0.93
C GLY A 148 -8.24 13.62 -1.74
N GLY A 149 -8.63 12.48 -1.16
CA GLY A 149 -9.45 11.47 -1.83
C GLY A 149 -8.72 10.68 -2.91
N TYR A 150 -7.38 10.64 -2.89
CA TYR A 150 -6.55 9.87 -3.83
C TYR A 150 -6.43 8.39 -3.40
N MET A 151 -7.57 7.75 -3.21
CA MET A 151 -7.66 6.35 -2.76
C MET A 151 -8.49 5.51 -3.72
N ALA A 152 -8.16 4.23 -3.84
CA ALA A 152 -8.88 3.27 -4.67
C ALA A 152 -10.38 3.15 -4.30
N SER A 153 -10.76 3.42 -3.04
CA SER A 153 -12.16 3.47 -2.61
C SER A 153 -12.95 4.65 -3.23
N ASN A 154 -12.26 5.67 -3.74
CA ASN A 154 -12.88 6.69 -4.57
C ASN A 154 -13.05 6.15 -6.00
N PRO A 155 -14.29 6.10 -6.55
CA PRO A 155 -14.55 5.58 -7.88
C PRO A 155 -13.76 6.26 -9.02
N GLU A 156 -13.19 7.44 -8.79
CA GLU A 156 -12.34 8.14 -9.76
C GLU A 156 -10.98 7.41 -9.98
N TRP A 157 -10.53 6.63 -8.99
CA TRP A 157 -9.20 5.99 -9.03
C TRP A 157 -9.24 4.47 -9.16
N THR A 158 -10.42 3.91 -9.45
CA THR A 158 -10.61 2.47 -9.71
C THR A 158 -11.25 2.28 -11.08
N HIS A 159 -10.42 2.02 -12.09
CA HIS A 159 -10.82 1.97 -13.49
C HIS A 159 -10.04 0.94 -14.31
N SER A 160 -10.56 0.69 -15.53
CA SER A 160 -9.88 -0.13 -16.52
C SER A 160 -8.61 0.53 -17.06
N LEU A 161 -7.74 -0.29 -17.63
CA LEU A 161 -6.47 0.16 -18.21
C LEU A 161 -6.66 1.22 -19.32
N SER A 162 -7.66 1.05 -20.19
CA SER A 162 -7.95 2.03 -21.25
C SER A 162 -8.39 3.38 -20.67
N HIS A 163 -9.17 3.38 -19.58
CA HIS A 163 -9.57 4.61 -18.90
C HIS A 163 -8.35 5.33 -18.29
N TRP A 164 -7.46 4.59 -17.63
CA TRP A 164 -6.23 5.14 -17.08
C TRP A 164 -5.32 5.73 -18.16
N LYS A 165 -5.12 5.06 -19.29
CA LYS A 165 -4.37 5.58 -20.42
C LYS A 165 -4.95 6.91 -20.96
N ASN A 166 -6.28 6.99 -21.04
CA ASN A 166 -6.95 8.23 -21.46
C ASN A 166 -6.75 9.36 -20.44
N ASN A 167 -6.80 9.06 -19.11
CA ASN A 167 -6.54 10.05 -18.08
C ASN A 167 -5.12 10.59 -18.16
N TYR A 168 -4.10 9.72 -18.26
CA TYR A 168 -2.71 10.16 -18.41
C TYR A 168 -2.52 11.01 -19.66
N LYS A 169 -3.06 10.59 -20.80
CA LYS A 169 -3.03 11.38 -22.03
C LYS A 169 -3.64 12.77 -21.83
N LYS A 170 -4.83 12.84 -21.23
CA LYS A 170 -5.51 14.09 -20.94
C LYS A 170 -4.70 14.99 -20.02
N TRP A 171 -4.14 14.46 -18.92
CA TRP A 171 -3.34 15.23 -17.97
C TRP A 171 -2.06 15.81 -18.59
N ILE A 172 -1.46 15.11 -19.57
CA ILE A 172 -0.28 15.58 -20.30
C ILE A 172 -0.67 16.65 -21.34
N GLU A 173 -1.76 16.42 -22.08
CA GLU A 173 -2.19 17.30 -23.17
C GLU A 173 -2.86 18.59 -22.67
N GLU A 174 -3.60 18.52 -21.57
CA GLU A 174 -4.30 19.64 -20.97
C GLU A 174 -3.49 20.24 -19.81
N SER A 175 -2.74 21.31 -20.07
CA SER A 175 -1.89 21.98 -19.07
C SER A 175 -2.68 22.87 -18.12
N ILE A 176 -3.65 22.31 -17.40
CA ILE A 176 -4.39 23.01 -16.33
C ILE A 176 -3.85 22.59 -14.95
N PRO A 177 -3.90 23.47 -13.92
CA PRO A 177 -3.33 23.19 -12.60
C PRO A 177 -3.83 21.91 -11.97
N GLU A 178 -5.12 21.59 -12.10
CA GLU A 178 -5.75 20.39 -11.55
C GLU A 178 -5.18 19.12 -12.16
N ASN A 179 -4.93 19.11 -13.47
CA ASN A 179 -4.32 17.99 -14.17
C ASN A 179 -2.85 17.81 -13.77
N ALA A 180 -2.13 18.91 -13.54
CA ALA A 180 -0.75 18.86 -13.07
C ALA A 180 -0.64 18.21 -11.67
N ILE A 181 -1.59 18.52 -10.77
CA ILE A 181 -1.66 17.88 -9.44
C ILE A 181 -1.93 16.38 -9.57
N LYS A 182 -2.96 16.00 -10.36
CA LYS A 182 -3.30 14.58 -10.60
C LYS A 182 -2.12 13.83 -11.21
N PHE A 183 -1.51 14.40 -12.25
CA PHE A 183 -0.35 13.80 -12.88
C PHE A 183 0.80 13.60 -11.89
N SER A 184 1.15 14.63 -11.09
CA SER A 184 2.23 14.51 -10.10
C SER A 184 1.94 13.46 -9.03
N THR A 185 0.67 13.31 -8.59
CA THR A 185 0.28 12.32 -7.60
C THR A 185 0.46 10.90 -8.14
N PHE A 186 0.06 10.64 -9.39
CA PHE A 186 0.11 9.30 -9.98
C PHE A 186 1.39 9.01 -10.79
N PHE A 187 2.27 10.00 -10.95
CA PHE A 187 3.54 9.81 -11.67
C PHE A 187 4.47 8.85 -10.93
N ASP A 188 4.62 9.03 -9.62
CA ASP A 188 5.46 8.19 -8.76
C ASP A 188 4.69 6.97 -8.24
N CYS A 189 4.08 6.21 -9.16
CA CYS A 189 3.36 5.01 -8.79
C CYS A 189 4.23 3.76 -8.88
N ARG A 190 3.94 2.80 -8.00
CA ARG A 190 4.50 1.45 -8.06
C ARG A 190 3.43 0.41 -7.76
N ARG A 191 3.67 -0.79 -8.27
CA ARG A 191 2.86 -1.94 -7.92
C ARG A 191 3.07 -2.32 -6.45
N LEU A 192 1.99 -2.49 -5.72
CA LEU A 192 1.99 -3.17 -4.44
C LEU A 192 1.53 -4.63 -4.61
N TYR A 193 0.41 -4.87 -5.30
CA TYR A 193 -0.17 -6.20 -5.51
C TYR A 193 -0.65 -6.35 -6.97
N GLY A 194 -0.77 -7.61 -7.44
CA GLY A 194 -1.36 -7.94 -8.73
C GLY A 194 -0.36 -7.98 -9.91
N ASP A 195 -0.85 -7.75 -11.13
CA ASP A 195 -0.10 -7.97 -12.37
C ASP A 195 0.77 -6.76 -12.73
N GLN A 196 2.11 -6.95 -12.69
CA GLN A 196 3.10 -5.93 -13.06
C GLN A 196 2.92 -5.46 -14.51
N HIS A 197 2.51 -6.34 -15.41
CA HIS A 197 2.38 -6.01 -16.83
C HIS A 197 1.33 -4.92 -17.08
N ILE A 198 0.30 -4.81 -16.23
CA ILE A 198 -0.71 -3.75 -16.37
C ILE A 198 -0.08 -2.37 -16.12
N ILE A 199 0.74 -2.23 -15.08
CA ILE A 199 1.38 -0.93 -14.77
C ILE A 199 2.46 -0.57 -15.79
N ASP A 200 3.16 -1.57 -16.34
CA ASP A 200 4.20 -1.33 -17.36
C ASP A 200 3.61 -0.79 -18.67
N GLN A 201 2.32 -1.00 -18.91
CA GLN A 201 1.62 -0.45 -20.08
C GLN A 201 1.22 1.03 -19.91
N LEU A 202 1.35 1.61 -18.71
CA LEU A 202 1.11 3.04 -18.46
C LEU A 202 2.39 3.88 -18.65
N LYS A 203 3.56 3.27 -18.53
CA LYS A 203 4.87 3.89 -18.68
C LYS A 203 5.30 3.90 -20.13
#